data_671266841d12707828c65eede832ac92
#
_entry.id   671266841d12707828c65eede832ac92
#
_cell.length_a   1.000
_cell.length_b   1.000
_cell.length_c   1.000
_cell.angle_alpha   90.00
_cell.angle_beta   90.00
_cell.angle_gamma   90.00
#
_symmetry.space_group_name_H-M   'P 1'
#
loop_
_entity.id
_entity.type
_entity.pdbx_description
1 polymer ?
#
loop_
_entity_poly.entity_id
_entity_poly.type
_entity_poly.pdbx_seq_one_letter_code
_entity_poly.pdbx_strand_id
1 'polypeptide(L)'
;MSRMGVAMIKTGLYRVDQLSSAAKIRGFFGGTRRVSITLYEKLHEMKKAEEWAEKILFSYCDARGIYKRTYAGRFDQFDDMAIDCLGREFPASRALTMHDIGVSDGRTACDFFQKLAARFPHLSYYASDYEPSLMMLRSGTGGSVVTLNRKGQAIEIVMPPFVFNLIKPENFLLYPINYAFFLFARAIVLPRTLAKYRAGKIAPSPLVLFCPAAQDLAASDGRFRLLEYDLLKPHALPCRVDVVRVMNVLNSSYFDPQQLSIAVGHIFESLALGGLLIIGSNDAAGTEVRGAIYRKLSQGFQMLAKSGADHDAHRSIMGCTAIERDGL
;
A
#
# COMPACT_ATOMS: atom_id res chain seq x y z
N MET A 1 -2.93 28.94 32.31
CA MET A 1 -1.66 28.24 32.01
C MET A 1 -1.86 26.76 32.32
N SER A 2 -2.20 25.95 31.31
CA SER A 2 -2.34 24.50 31.46
C SER A 2 -0.94 23.90 31.61
N ARG A 3 -0.68 23.18 32.70
CA ARG A 3 0.55 22.43 32.92
C ARG A 3 0.60 21.34 31.83
N MET A 4 1.42 21.53 30.80
CA MET A 4 1.85 20.45 29.89
C MET A 4 2.66 19.45 30.74
N GLY A 5 1.98 18.46 31.32
CA GLY A 5 2.65 17.33 31.92
C GLY A 5 3.41 16.59 30.83
N VAL A 6 4.72 16.53 30.92
CA VAL A 6 5.56 15.73 30.00
C VAL A 6 5.15 14.28 30.15
N ALA A 7 4.60 13.69 29.12
CA ALA A 7 4.22 12.28 29.10
C ALA A 7 5.52 11.44 29.05
N MET A 8 6.00 10.97 30.20
CA MET A 8 7.26 10.24 30.32
C MET A 8 7.24 8.84 29.68
N ILE A 9 6.06 8.23 29.55
CA ILE A 9 5.90 6.86 29.04
C ILE A 9 4.70 6.79 28.10
N LYS A 10 4.88 6.11 26.96
CA LYS A 10 3.85 5.85 25.96
C LYS A 10 3.83 4.35 25.62
N THR A 11 2.84 3.64 26.13
CA THR A 11 2.65 2.20 25.81
C THR A 11 2.03 2.01 24.43
N GLY A 12 2.34 0.90 23.76
CA GLY A 12 1.78 0.54 22.44
C GLY A 12 0.45 -0.21 22.53
N LEU A 13 -0.19 -0.38 21.38
CA LEU A 13 -1.34 -1.27 21.15
C LEU A 13 -0.87 -2.42 20.26
N TYR A 14 -0.81 -3.63 20.79
CA TYR A 14 -0.29 -4.82 20.11
C TYR A 14 -1.13 -6.08 20.37
N ARG A 15 -2.29 -5.93 21.03
CA ARG A 15 -3.26 -7.00 21.29
C ARG A 15 -4.66 -6.53 20.94
N VAL A 16 -5.49 -7.42 20.42
CA VAL A 16 -6.87 -7.13 19.97
C VAL A 16 -7.74 -6.62 21.13
N ASP A 17 -7.60 -7.21 22.34
CA ASP A 17 -8.37 -6.76 23.53
C ASP A 17 -8.05 -5.32 23.95
N GLN A 18 -6.88 -4.80 23.59
CA GLN A 18 -6.52 -3.40 23.84
C GLN A 18 -7.26 -2.42 22.90
N LEU A 19 -7.74 -2.89 21.74
CA LEU A 19 -8.46 -2.07 20.77
C LEU A 19 -9.94 -1.88 21.13
N SER A 20 -10.51 -2.77 21.93
CA SER A 20 -11.96 -2.79 22.27
C SER A 20 -12.48 -1.58 23.06
N SER A 21 -11.59 -0.71 23.52
CA SER A 21 -11.96 0.50 24.26
C SER A 21 -11.30 1.74 23.66
N ALA A 22 -12.10 2.64 23.09
CA ALA A 22 -11.63 3.90 22.48
C ALA A 22 -10.81 4.78 23.43
N ALA A 23 -11.06 4.68 24.74
CA ALA A 23 -10.28 5.38 25.79
C ALA A 23 -8.80 4.90 25.85
N LYS A 24 -8.50 3.68 25.36
CA LYS A 24 -7.14 3.10 25.36
C LYS A 24 -6.30 3.53 24.16
N ILE A 25 -6.87 4.17 23.13
CA ILE A 25 -6.13 4.72 22.00
C ILE A 25 -5.35 5.96 22.43
N ARG A 26 -5.86 6.74 23.38
CA ARG A 26 -5.10 7.82 24.01
C ARG A 26 -4.17 7.24 25.06
N GLY A 27 -2.90 7.60 25.04
CA GLY A 27 -1.94 7.22 26.07
C GLY A 27 -2.30 7.83 27.43
N PHE A 28 -1.67 7.34 28.49
CA PHE A 28 -1.93 7.74 29.87
C PHE A 28 -1.90 9.26 30.10
N PHE A 29 -1.14 10.01 29.26
CA PHE A 29 -1.00 11.46 29.31
C PHE A 29 -1.60 12.18 28.07
N GLY A 30 -2.57 11.57 27.40
CA GLY A 30 -3.28 12.20 26.27
C GLY A 30 -2.60 12.11 24.90
N GLY A 31 -1.40 11.52 24.80
CA GLY A 31 -0.74 11.26 23.51
C GLY A 31 -1.33 10.05 22.78
N THR A 32 -1.33 10.07 21.44
CA THR A 32 -1.78 8.94 20.64
C THR A 32 -0.82 7.76 20.81
N ARG A 33 -1.33 6.58 21.18
CA ARG A 33 -0.55 5.35 21.32
C ARG A 33 -0.23 4.79 19.92
N ARG A 34 0.97 4.22 19.75
CA ARG A 34 1.31 3.48 18.53
C ARG A 34 0.52 2.19 18.45
N VAL A 35 -0.06 1.94 17.29
CA VAL A 35 -0.74 0.69 16.97
C VAL A 35 0.25 -0.17 16.19
N SER A 36 0.47 -1.42 16.63
CA SER A 36 1.37 -2.34 15.96
C SER A 36 0.76 -2.84 14.66
N ILE A 37 1.59 -2.91 13.61
CA ILE A 37 1.21 -3.53 12.34
C ILE A 37 0.91 -5.02 12.49
N THR A 38 1.45 -5.69 13.52
CA THR A 38 1.20 -7.11 13.78
C THR A 38 -0.27 -7.43 14.07
N LEU A 39 -1.06 -6.43 14.48
CA LEU A 39 -2.50 -6.57 14.68
C LEU A 39 -3.26 -6.81 13.36
N TYR A 40 -2.65 -6.50 12.24
CA TYR A 40 -3.23 -6.74 10.91
C TYR A 40 -3.51 -8.21 10.66
N GLU A 41 -2.67 -9.12 11.22
CA GLU A 41 -2.89 -10.58 11.17
C GLU A 41 -4.25 -11.00 11.79
N LYS A 42 -4.77 -10.21 12.73
CA LYS A 42 -5.97 -10.52 13.52
C LYS A 42 -7.22 -9.81 13.01
N LEU A 43 -7.18 -9.15 11.87
CA LEU A 43 -8.31 -8.35 11.37
C LEU A 43 -9.56 -9.20 11.15
N HIS A 44 -9.43 -10.42 10.60
CA HIS A 44 -10.56 -11.33 10.38
C HIS A 44 -11.30 -11.72 11.68
N GLU A 45 -10.61 -11.66 12.83
CA GLU A 45 -11.18 -11.95 14.14
C GLU A 45 -11.88 -10.73 14.77
N MET A 46 -11.77 -9.54 14.16
CA MET A 46 -12.18 -8.28 14.77
C MET A 46 -13.54 -7.83 14.26
N LYS A 47 -14.40 -7.39 15.19
CA LYS A 47 -15.56 -6.56 14.83
C LYS A 47 -15.07 -5.25 14.20
N LYS A 48 -15.69 -4.84 13.09
CA LYS A 48 -15.31 -3.64 12.33
C LYS A 48 -13.85 -3.72 11.78
N ALA A 49 -13.50 -4.87 11.21
CA ALA A 49 -12.19 -5.15 10.64
C ALA A 49 -11.70 -4.02 9.72
N GLU A 50 -12.59 -3.48 8.89
CA GLU A 50 -12.29 -2.41 7.93
C GLU A 50 -11.83 -1.10 8.60
N GLU A 51 -12.53 -0.66 9.66
CA GLU A 51 -12.14 0.53 10.41
C GLU A 51 -10.78 0.35 11.10
N TRP A 52 -10.49 -0.88 11.58
CA TRP A 52 -9.22 -1.19 12.22
C TRP A 52 -8.08 -1.33 11.21
N ALA A 53 -8.35 -1.91 10.03
CA ALA A 53 -7.38 -1.98 8.94
C ALA A 53 -6.83 -0.59 8.62
N GLU A 54 -7.72 0.38 8.44
CA GLU A 54 -7.35 1.78 8.18
C GLU A 54 -6.48 2.36 9.30
N LYS A 55 -6.91 2.23 10.58
CA LYS A 55 -6.19 2.78 11.74
C LYS A 55 -4.80 2.15 11.93
N ILE A 56 -4.67 0.84 11.68
CA ILE A 56 -3.40 0.13 11.79
C ILE A 56 -2.46 0.59 10.67
N LEU A 57 -2.93 0.66 9.42
CA LEU A 57 -2.14 1.13 8.29
C LEU A 57 -1.74 2.60 8.41
N PHE A 58 -2.59 3.44 9.00
CA PHE A 58 -2.23 4.83 9.32
C PHE A 58 -1.03 4.94 10.28
N SER A 59 -0.83 3.93 11.12
CA SER A 59 0.34 3.85 12.02
C SER A 59 1.55 3.22 11.36
N TYR A 60 1.35 2.49 10.26
CA TYR A 60 2.41 1.82 9.51
C TYR A 60 3.15 2.81 8.60
N CYS A 61 4.47 2.75 8.66
CA CYS A 61 5.37 3.55 7.85
C CYS A 61 6.35 2.61 7.15
N ASP A 62 6.41 2.66 5.82
CA ASP A 62 7.36 1.85 5.04
C ASP A 62 8.82 2.29 5.28
N ALA A 63 9.78 1.54 4.72
CA ALA A 63 11.21 1.82 4.88
C ALA A 63 11.66 3.19 4.33
N ARG A 64 10.85 3.85 3.50
CA ARG A 64 11.09 5.20 2.97
C ARG A 64 10.48 6.29 3.86
N GLY A 65 9.81 5.92 4.94
CA GLY A 65 9.14 6.85 5.84
C GLY A 65 7.75 7.28 5.38
N ILE A 66 7.15 6.57 4.43
CA ILE A 66 5.83 6.87 3.85
C ILE A 66 4.75 6.05 4.54
N TYR A 67 3.65 6.70 4.92
CA TYR A 67 2.50 6.06 5.52
C TYR A 67 1.53 5.54 4.46
N LYS A 68 1.09 4.28 4.60
CA LYS A 68 0.00 3.74 3.76
C LYS A 68 -1.33 4.35 4.21
N ARG A 69 -1.90 5.25 3.41
CA ARG A 69 -3.19 5.89 3.67
C ARG A 69 -4.18 5.45 2.61
N THR A 70 -5.18 4.68 3.02
CA THR A 70 -6.27 4.23 2.16
C THR A 70 -7.59 4.26 2.92
N TYR A 71 -8.70 4.55 2.25
CA TYR A 71 -10.06 4.51 2.78
C TYR A 71 -11.05 4.25 1.64
N ALA A 72 -12.21 3.68 1.97
CA ALA A 72 -13.24 3.36 1.00
C ALA A 72 -13.80 4.62 0.31
N GLY A 73 -14.19 4.48 -0.97
CA GLY A 73 -14.79 5.58 -1.75
C GLY A 73 -13.83 6.72 -2.12
N ARG A 74 -12.54 6.55 -1.88
CA ARG A 74 -11.52 7.61 -2.08
C ARG A 74 -11.46 8.17 -3.49
N PHE A 75 -11.85 7.38 -4.49
CA PHE A 75 -11.73 7.72 -5.91
C PHE A 75 -13.08 7.69 -6.64
N ASP A 76 -14.22 7.61 -5.95
CA ASP A 76 -15.53 7.29 -6.54
C ASP A 76 -15.86 8.11 -7.80
N GLN A 77 -15.74 9.43 -7.76
CA GLN A 77 -16.05 10.28 -8.92
C GLN A 77 -15.11 10.03 -10.10
N PHE A 78 -13.81 9.82 -9.83
CA PHE A 78 -12.85 9.52 -10.87
C PHE A 78 -13.00 8.10 -11.40
N ASP A 79 -13.32 7.15 -10.54
CA ASP A 79 -13.58 5.76 -10.91
C ASP A 79 -14.84 5.66 -11.80
N ASP A 80 -15.90 6.41 -11.51
CA ASP A 80 -17.10 6.47 -12.34
C ASP A 80 -16.79 7.05 -13.74
N MET A 81 -16.01 8.13 -13.83
CA MET A 81 -15.50 8.67 -15.09
C MET A 81 -14.66 7.65 -15.87
N ALA A 82 -13.81 6.89 -15.16
CA ALA A 82 -12.96 5.87 -15.76
C ALA A 82 -13.80 4.71 -16.33
N ILE A 83 -14.80 4.23 -15.59
CA ILE A 83 -15.71 3.16 -16.01
C ILE A 83 -16.52 3.59 -17.23
N ASP A 84 -16.99 4.83 -17.28
CA ASP A 84 -17.69 5.38 -18.44
C ASP A 84 -16.78 5.47 -19.66
N CYS A 85 -15.52 5.87 -19.46
CA CYS A 85 -14.53 5.87 -20.53
C CYS A 85 -14.26 4.46 -21.03
N LEU A 86 -14.03 3.50 -20.14
CA LEU A 86 -13.85 2.08 -20.49
C LEU A 86 -15.02 1.53 -21.30
N GLY A 87 -16.26 1.88 -20.92
CA GLY A 87 -17.45 1.41 -21.63
C GLY A 87 -17.66 2.05 -23.01
N ARG A 88 -17.03 3.18 -23.32
CA ARG A 88 -16.99 3.76 -24.67
C ARG A 88 -15.91 3.11 -25.54
N GLU A 89 -14.81 2.68 -24.92
CA GLU A 89 -13.65 2.14 -25.62
C GLU A 89 -13.73 0.63 -25.86
N PHE A 90 -14.38 -0.09 -24.95
CA PHE A 90 -14.48 -1.55 -25.01
C PHE A 90 -15.93 -2.03 -24.96
N PRO A 91 -16.36 -2.92 -25.88
CA PRO A 91 -17.67 -3.54 -25.80
C PRO A 91 -17.78 -4.45 -24.57
N ALA A 92 -18.93 -4.49 -23.91
CA ALA A 92 -19.16 -5.27 -22.69
C ALA A 92 -18.92 -6.80 -22.88
N SER A 93 -19.10 -7.31 -24.11
CA SER A 93 -18.83 -8.70 -24.45
C SER A 93 -17.35 -9.06 -24.56
N ARG A 94 -16.45 -8.08 -24.57
CA ARG A 94 -15.01 -8.31 -24.66
C ARG A 94 -14.47 -8.89 -23.36
N ALA A 95 -13.63 -9.91 -23.46
CA ALA A 95 -12.77 -10.31 -22.36
C ALA A 95 -11.77 -9.19 -22.08
N LEU A 96 -11.88 -8.56 -20.90
CA LEU A 96 -11.06 -7.42 -20.50
C LEU A 96 -10.01 -7.87 -19.46
N THR A 97 -8.76 -7.54 -19.70
CA THR A 97 -7.67 -7.80 -18.75
C THR A 97 -7.17 -6.49 -18.17
N MET A 98 -7.16 -6.39 -16.85
CA MET A 98 -6.78 -5.19 -16.13
C MET A 98 -5.70 -5.46 -15.08
N HIS A 99 -4.75 -4.53 -14.97
CA HIS A 99 -3.74 -4.50 -13.90
C HIS A 99 -3.87 -3.20 -13.09
N ASP A 100 -4.31 -3.33 -11.84
CA ASP A 100 -4.38 -2.23 -10.87
C ASP A 100 -3.12 -2.27 -9.98
N ILE A 101 -2.28 -1.25 -10.08
CA ILE A 101 -0.93 -1.24 -9.51
C ILE A 101 -0.87 -0.29 -8.33
N GLY A 102 -0.30 -0.75 -7.22
CA GLY A 102 -0.13 0.03 -5.99
C GLY A 102 -1.41 0.17 -5.20
N VAL A 103 -2.17 -0.93 -5.12
CA VAL A 103 -3.50 -0.96 -4.47
C VAL A 103 -3.46 -0.88 -2.95
N SER A 104 -2.26 -0.82 -2.34
CA SER A 104 -2.07 -0.76 -0.89
C SER A 104 -2.67 -1.98 -0.19
N ASP A 105 -3.78 -1.82 0.55
CA ASP A 105 -4.48 -2.93 1.19
C ASP A 105 -5.57 -3.58 0.31
N GLY A 106 -5.73 -3.11 -0.92
CA GLY A 106 -6.67 -3.67 -1.89
C GLY A 106 -8.11 -3.16 -1.79
N ARG A 107 -8.47 -2.34 -0.80
CA ARG A 107 -9.84 -1.85 -0.58
C ARG A 107 -10.41 -1.11 -1.78
N THR A 108 -9.68 -0.10 -2.27
CA THR A 108 -10.10 0.67 -3.45
C THR A 108 -10.11 -0.16 -4.73
N ALA A 109 -9.29 -1.23 -4.79
CA ALA A 109 -9.33 -2.17 -5.90
C ALA A 109 -10.58 -3.05 -5.86
N CYS A 110 -11.04 -3.45 -4.67
CA CYS A 110 -12.32 -4.17 -4.51
C CYS A 110 -13.49 -3.32 -4.98
N ASP A 111 -13.57 -2.05 -4.55
CA ASP A 111 -14.62 -1.12 -4.95
C ASP A 111 -14.66 -0.96 -6.48
N PHE A 112 -13.50 -0.73 -7.09
CA PHE A 112 -13.39 -0.55 -8.54
C PHE A 112 -13.70 -1.85 -9.29
N PHE A 113 -13.21 -3.00 -8.81
CA PHE A 113 -13.52 -4.30 -9.40
C PHE A 113 -15.01 -4.59 -9.41
N GLN A 114 -15.71 -4.34 -8.30
CA GLN A 114 -17.14 -4.61 -8.22
C GLN A 114 -17.95 -3.77 -9.22
N LYS A 115 -17.63 -2.47 -9.33
CA LYS A 115 -18.24 -1.57 -10.32
C LYS A 115 -17.94 -2.05 -11.76
N LEU A 116 -16.70 -2.46 -12.03
CA LEU A 116 -16.27 -2.86 -13.37
C LEU A 116 -16.80 -4.24 -13.76
N ALA A 117 -16.83 -5.20 -12.84
CA ALA A 117 -17.33 -6.56 -13.07
C ALA A 117 -18.83 -6.61 -13.39
N ALA A 118 -19.61 -5.64 -12.92
CA ALA A 118 -21.01 -5.48 -13.29
C ALA A 118 -21.19 -5.13 -14.79
N ARG A 119 -20.21 -4.45 -15.39
CA ARG A 119 -20.25 -4.02 -16.80
C ARG A 119 -19.52 -4.99 -17.73
N PHE A 120 -18.44 -5.64 -17.25
CA PHE A 120 -17.60 -6.54 -18.02
C PHE A 120 -17.58 -7.93 -17.35
N PRO A 121 -18.52 -8.84 -17.71
CA PRO A 121 -18.62 -10.16 -17.08
C PRO A 121 -17.37 -11.04 -17.30
N HIS A 122 -16.63 -10.84 -18.41
CA HIS A 122 -15.39 -11.57 -18.74
C HIS A 122 -14.14 -10.78 -18.34
N LEU A 123 -14.13 -10.21 -17.11
CA LEU A 123 -13.01 -9.45 -16.57
C LEU A 123 -11.95 -10.38 -15.96
N SER A 124 -10.68 -10.10 -16.22
CA SER A 124 -9.53 -10.62 -15.46
C SER A 124 -8.84 -9.44 -14.77
N TYR A 125 -8.90 -9.38 -13.45
CA TYR A 125 -8.41 -8.25 -12.66
C TYR A 125 -7.24 -8.65 -11.78
N TYR A 126 -6.11 -8.00 -11.96
CA TYR A 126 -4.88 -8.20 -11.20
C TYR A 126 -4.64 -6.98 -10.32
N ALA A 127 -4.83 -7.12 -9.01
CA ALA A 127 -4.54 -6.09 -8.03
C ALA A 127 -3.16 -6.34 -7.42
N SER A 128 -2.24 -5.38 -7.54
CA SER A 128 -0.87 -5.58 -7.08
C SER A 128 -0.36 -4.44 -6.20
N ASP A 129 0.52 -4.78 -5.26
CA ASP A 129 1.25 -3.80 -4.46
C ASP A 129 2.75 -4.16 -4.41
N TYR A 130 3.57 -3.14 -4.15
CA TYR A 130 5.01 -3.33 -4.00
C TYR A 130 5.37 -4.13 -2.75
N GLU A 131 4.61 -3.95 -1.67
CA GLU A 131 4.81 -4.61 -0.38
C GLU A 131 3.49 -5.18 0.14
N PRO A 132 3.02 -6.31 -0.46
CA PRO A 132 1.75 -6.93 -0.08
C PRO A 132 1.86 -7.75 1.21
N SER A 133 3.07 -8.01 1.68
CA SER A 133 3.32 -8.75 2.91
C SER A 133 4.61 -8.31 3.60
N LEU A 134 4.62 -8.49 4.91
CA LEU A 134 5.78 -8.32 5.78
C LEU A 134 6.15 -9.68 6.38
N MET A 135 7.32 -9.75 7.01
CA MET A 135 7.79 -10.93 7.71
C MET A 135 7.84 -10.67 9.21
N MET A 136 7.21 -11.50 10.01
CA MET A 136 7.26 -11.42 11.47
C MET A 136 8.19 -12.48 12.04
N LEU A 137 9.11 -12.06 12.92
CA LEU A 137 9.98 -12.92 13.70
C LEU A 137 9.53 -12.87 15.16
N ARG A 138 8.91 -13.97 15.65
CA ARG A 138 8.41 -14.05 17.03
C ARG A 138 9.47 -14.70 17.90
N SER A 139 9.96 -13.96 18.91
CA SER A 139 10.84 -14.53 19.92
C SER A 139 10.02 -15.29 20.96
N GLY A 140 10.31 -16.57 21.17
CA GLY A 140 9.61 -17.40 22.14
C GLY A 140 9.75 -16.96 23.59
N THR A 141 10.75 -16.13 23.92
CA THR A 141 10.98 -15.58 25.24
C THR A 141 10.55 -14.12 25.29
N GLY A 142 9.56 -13.78 26.11
CA GLY A 142 9.13 -12.40 26.37
C GLY A 142 8.14 -11.79 25.38
N GLY A 143 7.58 -12.58 24.42
CA GLY A 143 6.53 -12.10 23.51
C GLY A 143 6.95 -10.97 22.56
N SER A 144 8.26 -10.78 22.35
CA SER A 144 8.76 -9.76 21.42
C SER A 144 8.58 -10.21 19.98
N VAL A 145 8.16 -9.28 19.11
CA VAL A 145 8.01 -9.49 17.66
C VAL A 145 8.82 -8.45 16.91
N VAL A 146 9.63 -8.90 15.96
CA VAL A 146 10.33 -8.03 15.01
C VAL A 146 9.67 -8.18 13.65
N THR A 147 9.24 -7.08 13.05
CA THR A 147 8.64 -7.07 11.73
C THR A 147 9.67 -6.56 10.72
N LEU A 148 9.87 -7.32 9.65
CA LEU A 148 10.77 -7.01 8.55
C LEU A 148 9.98 -6.72 7.29
N ASN A 149 10.47 -5.79 6.46
CA ASN A 149 9.96 -5.57 5.12
C ASN A 149 10.49 -6.63 4.13
N ARG A 150 10.04 -6.60 2.87
CA ARG A 150 10.48 -7.53 1.81
C ARG A 150 12.00 -7.50 1.54
N LYS A 151 12.70 -6.41 1.89
CA LYS A 151 14.17 -6.28 1.78
C LYS A 151 14.91 -6.81 3.00
N GLY A 152 14.21 -7.37 3.97
CA GLY A 152 14.78 -7.85 5.23
C GLY A 152 15.16 -6.75 6.21
N GLN A 153 14.74 -5.50 5.98
CA GLN A 153 14.98 -4.40 6.91
C GLN A 153 13.94 -4.44 8.02
N ALA A 154 14.37 -4.31 9.26
CA ALA A 154 13.47 -4.23 10.40
C ALA A 154 12.78 -2.85 10.43
N ILE A 155 11.45 -2.87 10.51
CA ILE A 155 10.59 -1.69 10.48
C ILE A 155 9.88 -1.43 11.80
N GLU A 156 9.57 -2.49 12.55
CA GLU A 156 8.89 -2.40 13.84
C GLU A 156 9.44 -3.44 14.82
N ILE A 157 9.49 -3.08 16.10
CA ILE A 157 9.69 -4.01 17.22
C ILE A 157 8.54 -3.84 18.20
N VAL A 158 7.81 -4.92 18.44
CA VAL A 158 6.93 -5.04 19.58
C VAL A 158 7.73 -5.63 20.74
N MET A 159 7.87 -4.89 21.82
CA MET A 159 8.46 -5.32 23.09
C MET A 159 7.50 -4.90 24.20
N PRO A 160 6.59 -5.79 24.64
CA PRO A 160 5.56 -5.40 25.62
C PRO A 160 6.12 -4.66 26.83
N PRO A 161 5.54 -3.54 27.24
CA PRO A 161 4.29 -2.94 26.74
C PRO A 161 4.49 -1.91 25.59
N PHE A 162 5.61 -1.90 24.91
CA PHE A 162 5.99 -0.91 23.90
C PHE A 162 5.84 -1.42 22.48
N VAL A 163 5.58 -0.49 21.56
CA VAL A 163 5.65 -0.67 20.11
C VAL A 163 6.59 0.41 19.57
N PHE A 164 7.68 0.00 18.92
CA PHE A 164 8.70 0.89 18.38
C PHE A 164 8.74 0.82 16.85
N ASN A 165 8.51 1.93 16.19
CA ASN A 165 8.81 2.07 14.78
C ASN A 165 10.30 2.40 14.62
N LEU A 166 11.02 1.62 13.82
CA LEU A 166 12.47 1.76 13.63
C LEU A 166 12.82 2.84 12.59
N ILE A 167 11.85 3.22 11.76
CA ILE A 167 12.02 4.24 10.72
C ILE A 167 11.76 5.65 11.29
N LYS A 168 10.70 5.79 12.11
CA LYS A 168 10.32 7.04 12.77
C LYS A 168 10.18 6.82 14.28
N PRO A 169 11.28 6.83 15.03
CA PRO A 169 11.24 6.66 16.49
C PRO A 169 10.50 7.80 17.20
N GLU A 170 10.11 7.56 18.43
CA GLU A 170 9.52 8.61 19.29
C GLU A 170 10.52 9.72 19.56
N ASN A 171 10.01 10.95 19.76
CA ASN A 171 10.83 12.07 20.13
C ASN A 171 11.37 11.85 21.57
N PHE A 172 12.69 11.84 21.74
CA PHE A 172 13.36 11.58 23.02
C PHE A 172 13.05 12.68 24.08
N LEU A 173 12.83 13.94 23.64
CA LEU A 173 12.51 15.04 24.55
C LEU A 173 11.12 14.89 25.19
N LEU A 174 10.17 14.34 24.43
CA LEU A 174 8.80 14.13 24.91
C LEU A 174 8.64 12.79 25.64
N TYR A 175 9.43 11.78 25.27
CA TYR A 175 9.31 10.42 25.78
C TYR A 175 10.70 9.81 26.06
N PRO A 176 11.46 10.34 27.03
CA PRO A 176 12.84 9.89 27.29
C PRO A 176 12.92 8.42 27.71
N ILE A 177 11.96 7.93 28.49
CA ILE A 177 11.91 6.52 28.91
C ILE A 177 11.65 5.61 27.72
N ASN A 178 10.68 5.96 26.83
CA ASN A 178 10.46 5.20 25.60
C ASN A 178 11.70 5.17 24.71
N TYR A 179 12.43 6.27 24.64
CA TYR A 179 13.64 6.35 23.86
C TYR A 179 14.76 5.45 24.41
N ALA A 180 14.91 5.38 25.74
CA ALA A 180 15.85 4.45 26.38
C ALA A 180 15.51 2.99 26.06
N PHE A 181 14.23 2.59 26.16
CA PHE A 181 13.75 1.26 25.77
C PHE A 181 13.86 1.01 24.26
N PHE A 182 13.65 2.02 23.44
CA PHE A 182 13.91 1.94 21.99
C PHE A 182 15.36 1.62 21.69
N LEU A 183 16.32 2.31 22.32
CA LEU A 183 17.74 2.02 22.17
C LEU A 183 18.10 0.61 22.63
N PHE A 184 17.56 0.16 23.76
CA PHE A 184 17.70 -1.23 24.23
C PHE A 184 17.12 -2.23 23.22
N ALA A 185 15.90 -2.01 22.72
CA ALA A 185 15.27 -2.86 21.73
C ALA A 185 16.11 -2.93 20.44
N ARG A 186 16.64 -1.80 19.97
CA ARG A 186 17.47 -1.70 18.77
C ARG A 186 18.85 -2.35 18.96
N ALA A 187 19.50 -2.15 20.12
CA ALA A 187 20.87 -2.64 20.35
C ALA A 187 20.93 -4.09 20.82
N ILE A 188 19.91 -4.60 21.48
CA ILE A 188 19.91 -5.92 22.11
C ILE A 188 18.87 -6.86 21.52
N VAL A 189 17.57 -6.44 21.50
CA VAL A 189 16.49 -7.35 21.07
C VAL A 189 16.58 -7.64 19.57
N LEU A 190 16.75 -6.60 18.74
CA LEU A 190 16.84 -6.75 17.29
C LEU A 190 18.00 -7.66 16.85
N PRO A 191 19.26 -7.40 17.24
CA PRO A 191 20.38 -8.24 16.81
C PRO A 191 20.23 -9.69 17.28
N ARG A 192 19.77 -9.92 18.51
CA ARG A 192 19.55 -11.27 19.04
C ARG A 192 18.46 -12.03 18.28
N THR A 193 17.35 -11.35 17.92
CA THR A 193 16.26 -11.94 17.14
C THR A 193 16.73 -12.27 15.72
N LEU A 194 17.46 -11.36 15.06
CA LEU A 194 18.02 -11.62 13.74
C LEU A 194 19.06 -12.73 13.74
N ALA A 195 19.91 -12.82 14.79
CA ALA A 195 20.87 -13.91 14.94
C ALA A 195 20.17 -15.27 15.10
N LYS A 196 19.10 -15.35 15.91
CA LYS A 196 18.28 -16.57 16.04
C LYS A 196 17.61 -16.95 14.73
N TYR A 197 17.09 -15.99 13.98
CA TYR A 197 16.51 -16.20 12.66
C TYR A 197 17.53 -16.75 11.67
N ARG A 198 18.70 -16.11 11.56
CA ARG A 198 19.81 -16.56 10.68
C ARG A 198 20.31 -17.97 11.06
N ALA A 199 20.25 -18.31 12.33
CA ALA A 199 20.61 -19.65 12.84
C ALA A 199 19.48 -20.69 12.70
N GLY A 200 18.35 -20.37 12.04
CA GLY A 200 17.21 -21.25 11.87
C GLY A 200 16.43 -21.58 13.17
N LYS A 201 16.69 -20.85 14.26
CA LYS A 201 16.02 -21.06 15.57
C LYS A 201 14.65 -20.38 15.69
N ILE A 202 14.32 -19.48 14.77
CA ILE A 202 13.02 -18.79 14.67
C ILE A 202 12.55 -18.93 13.22
N ALA A 203 11.39 -19.50 13.02
CA ALA A 203 10.72 -19.53 11.74
C ALA A 203 10.01 -18.18 11.49
N PRO A 204 10.17 -17.56 10.30
CA PRO A 204 9.42 -16.39 9.94
C PRO A 204 7.96 -16.74 9.67
N SER A 205 7.03 -15.82 10.00
CA SER A 205 5.64 -15.93 9.58
C SER A 205 5.27 -14.73 8.70
N PRO A 206 4.55 -14.92 7.58
CA PRO A 206 4.11 -13.81 6.74
C PRO A 206 3.00 -13.03 7.45
N LEU A 207 2.99 -11.72 7.24
CA LEU A 207 1.91 -10.82 7.59
C LEU A 207 1.37 -10.21 6.31
N VAL A 208 0.24 -10.72 5.82
CA VAL A 208 -0.41 -10.21 4.61
C VAL A 208 -1.02 -8.85 4.91
N LEU A 209 -0.76 -7.85 4.05
CA LEU A 209 -1.23 -6.48 4.20
C LEU A 209 -2.49 -6.17 3.38
N PHE A 210 -3.00 -7.11 2.59
CA PHE A 210 -4.31 -6.95 1.97
C PHE A 210 -5.41 -7.06 3.03
N CYS A 211 -6.43 -6.20 2.93
CA CYS A 211 -7.55 -6.20 3.86
C CYS A 211 -8.38 -7.49 3.75
N PRO A 212 -9.16 -7.85 4.78
CA PRO A 212 -10.00 -9.04 4.74
C PRO A 212 -10.89 -9.12 3.51
N ALA A 213 -11.57 -8.01 3.14
CA ALA A 213 -12.45 -7.97 1.98
C ALA A 213 -11.72 -8.30 0.66
N ALA A 214 -10.45 -7.84 0.49
CA ALA A 214 -9.68 -8.15 -0.70
C ALA A 214 -9.24 -9.62 -0.73
N GLN A 215 -8.86 -10.19 0.42
CA GLN A 215 -8.50 -11.60 0.54
C GLN A 215 -9.71 -12.50 0.28
N ASP A 216 -10.88 -12.19 0.85
CA ASP A 216 -12.12 -12.94 0.67
C ASP A 216 -12.61 -12.86 -0.79
N LEU A 217 -12.50 -11.69 -1.41
CA LEU A 217 -12.83 -11.53 -2.83
C LEU A 217 -11.91 -12.38 -3.72
N ALA A 218 -10.60 -12.35 -3.47
CA ALA A 218 -9.64 -13.17 -4.24
C ALA A 218 -9.83 -14.68 -4.03
N ALA A 219 -10.34 -15.09 -2.87
CA ALA A 219 -10.65 -16.50 -2.59
C ALA A 219 -11.98 -16.95 -3.22
N SER A 220 -12.97 -16.04 -3.36
CA SER A 220 -14.33 -16.37 -3.83
C SER A 220 -14.55 -16.11 -5.31
N ASP A 221 -13.84 -15.16 -5.92
CA ASP A 221 -13.98 -14.80 -7.34
C ASP A 221 -12.64 -14.94 -8.09
N GLY A 222 -12.51 -15.99 -8.90
CA GLY A 222 -11.29 -16.28 -9.67
C GLY A 222 -10.89 -15.21 -10.69
N ARG A 223 -11.77 -14.22 -10.95
CA ARG A 223 -11.47 -13.06 -11.80
C ARG A 223 -10.60 -12.02 -11.09
N PHE A 224 -10.63 -11.96 -9.76
CA PHE A 224 -9.85 -11.03 -8.93
C PHE A 224 -8.63 -11.73 -8.33
N ARG A 225 -7.44 -11.21 -8.59
CA ARG A 225 -6.17 -11.82 -8.13
C ARG A 225 -5.28 -10.79 -7.45
N LEU A 226 -4.71 -11.17 -6.31
CA LEU A 226 -3.78 -10.35 -5.54
C LEU A 226 -2.33 -10.75 -5.86
N LEU A 227 -1.47 -9.79 -6.16
CA LEU A 227 -0.10 -10.02 -6.60
C LEU A 227 0.90 -9.10 -5.89
N GLU A 228 2.17 -9.50 -5.91
CA GLU A 228 3.31 -8.63 -5.63
C GLU A 228 3.85 -8.09 -6.95
N TYR A 229 4.04 -6.77 -7.07
CA TYR A 229 4.62 -6.16 -8.26
C TYR A 229 5.45 -4.92 -7.94
N ASP A 230 6.62 -4.83 -8.56
CA ASP A 230 7.54 -3.69 -8.49
C ASP A 230 7.50 -2.94 -9.82
N LEU A 231 6.97 -1.73 -9.81
CA LEU A 231 6.78 -0.90 -11.00
C LEU A 231 8.11 -0.52 -11.70
N LEU A 232 9.23 -0.58 -10.97
CA LEU A 232 10.57 -0.39 -11.53
C LEU A 232 11.13 -1.65 -12.20
N LYS A 233 10.36 -2.74 -12.25
CA LYS A 233 10.70 -3.98 -12.94
C LYS A 233 9.81 -4.18 -14.17
N PRO A 234 10.31 -4.92 -15.19
CA PRO A 234 9.49 -5.29 -16.33
C PRO A 234 8.19 -5.98 -15.90
N HIS A 235 7.18 -5.86 -16.74
CA HIS A 235 5.86 -6.46 -16.52
C HIS A 235 5.94 -7.98 -16.27
N ALA A 236 5.28 -8.43 -15.21
CA ALA A 236 5.34 -9.82 -14.75
C ALA A 236 4.13 -10.68 -15.15
N LEU A 237 3.11 -10.10 -15.79
CA LEU A 237 1.93 -10.85 -16.24
C LEU A 237 2.25 -11.57 -17.56
N PRO A 238 1.63 -12.73 -17.83
CA PRO A 238 1.94 -13.57 -19.00
C PRO A 238 1.50 -12.95 -20.33
N CYS A 239 0.67 -11.91 -20.31
CA CYS A 239 0.17 -11.22 -21.51
C CYS A 239 0.11 -9.70 -21.26
N ARG A 240 0.06 -8.95 -22.35
CA ARG A 240 -0.27 -7.53 -22.29
C ARG A 240 -1.71 -7.35 -21.81
N VAL A 241 -1.95 -6.29 -21.06
CA VAL A 241 -3.26 -5.98 -20.49
C VAL A 241 -3.97 -4.90 -21.29
N ASP A 242 -5.30 -4.91 -21.26
CA ASP A 242 -6.12 -3.89 -21.91
C ASP A 242 -6.14 -2.59 -21.10
N VAL A 243 -6.04 -2.70 -19.77
CA VAL A 243 -6.12 -1.56 -18.86
C VAL A 243 -5.05 -1.66 -17.80
N VAL A 244 -4.35 -0.55 -17.55
CA VAL A 244 -3.52 -0.34 -16.36
C VAL A 244 -4.13 0.79 -15.54
N ARG A 245 -4.36 0.59 -14.25
CA ARG A 245 -4.78 1.62 -13.29
C ARG A 245 -3.67 1.82 -12.26
N VAL A 246 -3.30 3.09 -12.00
CA VAL A 246 -2.24 3.45 -11.05
C VAL A 246 -2.69 4.68 -10.25
N MET A 247 -3.15 4.47 -9.02
CA MET A 247 -3.69 5.55 -8.20
C MET A 247 -2.76 5.87 -7.03
N ASN A 248 -2.41 7.16 -6.86
CA ASN A 248 -1.53 7.67 -5.79
C ASN A 248 -0.11 7.08 -5.72
N VAL A 249 0.40 6.50 -6.81
CA VAL A 249 1.72 5.86 -6.83
C VAL A 249 2.73 6.68 -7.61
N LEU A 250 2.41 7.04 -8.86
CA LEU A 250 3.33 7.75 -9.76
C LEU A 250 3.40 9.24 -9.40
N ASN A 251 4.08 9.55 -8.31
CA ASN A 251 4.29 10.91 -7.84
C ASN A 251 5.74 11.14 -7.38
N SER A 252 6.14 12.40 -7.30
CA SER A 252 7.48 12.84 -6.94
C SER A 252 7.91 12.52 -5.50
N SER A 253 6.97 12.12 -4.61
CA SER A 253 7.29 11.68 -3.26
C SER A 253 7.82 10.24 -3.22
N TYR A 254 7.52 9.43 -4.24
CA TYR A 254 7.93 8.02 -4.35
C TYR A 254 9.07 7.80 -5.33
N PHE A 255 9.10 8.59 -6.42
CA PHE A 255 9.98 8.36 -7.55
C PHE A 255 10.68 9.67 -7.96
N ASP A 256 11.97 9.59 -8.23
CA ASP A 256 12.66 10.64 -8.95
C ASP A 256 12.24 10.67 -10.44
N PRO A 257 12.59 11.73 -11.19
CA PRO A 257 12.18 11.85 -12.60
C PRO A 257 12.62 10.69 -13.50
N GLN A 258 13.81 10.11 -13.25
CA GLN A 258 14.31 8.97 -14.01
C GLN A 258 13.50 7.70 -13.71
N GLN A 259 13.21 7.45 -12.44
CA GLN A 259 12.37 6.35 -12.00
C GLN A 259 10.93 6.47 -12.54
N LEU A 260 10.37 7.68 -12.56
CA LEU A 260 9.06 7.93 -13.19
C LEU A 260 9.06 7.54 -14.68
N SER A 261 10.09 7.92 -15.41
CA SER A 261 10.22 7.58 -16.84
C SER A 261 10.36 6.07 -17.05
N ILE A 262 11.14 5.37 -16.22
CA ILE A 262 11.28 3.90 -16.25
C ILE A 262 9.92 3.24 -15.96
N ALA A 263 9.22 3.67 -14.93
CA ALA A 263 7.91 3.14 -14.54
C ALA A 263 6.87 3.33 -15.66
N VAL A 264 6.83 4.50 -16.28
CA VAL A 264 5.96 4.80 -17.42
C VAL A 264 6.30 3.93 -18.63
N GLY A 265 7.60 3.70 -18.89
CA GLY A 265 8.06 2.79 -19.95
C GLY A 265 7.57 1.36 -19.73
N HIS A 266 7.70 0.83 -18.52
CA HIS A 266 7.18 -0.51 -18.17
C HIS A 266 5.66 -0.60 -18.31
N ILE A 267 4.92 0.44 -17.93
CA ILE A 267 3.47 0.51 -18.15
C ILE A 267 3.14 0.52 -19.63
N PHE A 268 3.87 1.33 -20.42
CA PHE A 268 3.68 1.37 -21.86
C PHE A 268 3.88 -0.01 -22.49
N GLU A 269 4.94 -0.73 -22.14
CA GLU A 269 5.22 -2.08 -22.65
C GLU A 269 4.16 -3.09 -22.21
N SER A 270 3.61 -2.97 -20.99
CA SER A 270 2.60 -3.88 -20.47
C SER A 270 1.22 -3.74 -21.09
N LEU A 271 0.90 -2.57 -21.64
CA LEU A 271 -0.39 -2.31 -22.28
C LEU A 271 -0.44 -2.90 -23.70
N ALA A 272 -1.59 -3.44 -24.08
CA ALA A 272 -1.93 -3.75 -25.46
C ALA A 272 -2.04 -2.45 -26.29
N LEU A 273 -1.89 -2.55 -27.62
CA LEU A 273 -2.17 -1.42 -28.51
C LEU A 273 -3.65 -1.04 -28.42
N GLY A 274 -3.94 0.24 -28.25
CA GLY A 274 -5.29 0.73 -27.96
C GLY A 274 -5.71 0.56 -26.49
N GLY A 275 -4.87 -0.05 -25.65
CA GLY A 275 -5.12 -0.20 -24.21
C GLY A 275 -5.08 1.13 -23.46
N LEU A 276 -5.70 1.17 -22.29
CA LEU A 276 -5.88 2.41 -21.51
C LEU A 276 -5.01 2.42 -20.25
N LEU A 277 -4.39 3.57 -20.00
CA LEU A 277 -3.75 3.91 -18.73
C LEU A 277 -4.69 4.87 -17.95
N ILE A 278 -5.14 4.45 -16.78
CA ILE A 278 -5.89 5.25 -15.81
C ILE A 278 -4.94 5.63 -14.70
N ILE A 279 -4.70 6.92 -14.50
CA ILE A 279 -3.77 7.41 -13.48
C ILE A 279 -4.37 8.58 -12.74
N GLY A 280 -4.11 8.66 -11.43
CA GLY A 280 -4.56 9.78 -10.62
C GLY A 280 -3.89 9.85 -9.27
N SER A 281 -3.98 11.04 -8.67
CA SER A 281 -3.52 11.30 -7.30
C SER A 281 -4.51 12.23 -6.61
N ASN A 282 -4.80 11.98 -5.33
CA ASN A 282 -5.54 12.95 -4.54
C ASN A 282 -4.69 14.20 -4.31
N ASP A 283 -5.37 15.34 -4.20
CA ASP A 283 -4.77 16.55 -3.67
C ASP A 283 -4.35 16.41 -2.20
N ALA A 284 -3.65 17.42 -1.65
CA ALA A 284 -3.21 17.40 -0.26
C ALA A 284 -4.37 17.35 0.76
N ALA A 285 -5.53 17.85 0.39
CA ALA A 285 -6.76 17.84 1.19
C ALA A 285 -7.52 16.50 1.07
N GLY A 286 -7.21 15.67 0.04
CA GLY A 286 -7.88 14.40 -0.23
C GLY A 286 -9.29 14.55 -0.82
N THR A 287 -9.66 15.75 -1.26
CA THR A 287 -11.01 16.08 -1.72
C THR A 287 -11.17 15.97 -3.23
N GLU A 288 -10.09 16.13 -3.98
CA GLU A 288 -10.11 16.16 -5.44
C GLU A 288 -9.07 15.20 -6.02
N VAL A 289 -9.44 14.49 -7.10
CA VAL A 289 -8.52 13.62 -7.83
C VAL A 289 -7.99 14.35 -9.04
N ARG A 290 -6.68 14.61 -9.06
CA ARG A 290 -5.93 15.03 -10.24
C ARG A 290 -5.59 13.78 -11.03
N GLY A 291 -6.27 13.52 -12.13
CA GLY A 291 -6.10 12.29 -12.87
C GLY A 291 -6.36 12.43 -14.35
N ALA A 292 -5.96 11.44 -15.11
CA ALA A 292 -6.21 11.39 -16.54
C ALA A 292 -6.28 9.93 -17.04
N ILE A 293 -6.91 9.77 -18.20
CA ILE A 293 -7.01 8.51 -18.92
C ILE A 293 -6.32 8.70 -20.26
N TYR A 294 -5.40 7.80 -20.57
CA TYR A 294 -4.62 7.82 -21.79
C TYR A 294 -4.83 6.53 -22.56
N ARG A 295 -4.89 6.63 -23.90
CA ARG A 295 -4.85 5.50 -24.82
C ARG A 295 -3.43 5.29 -25.31
N LYS A 296 -2.95 4.05 -25.27
CA LYS A 296 -1.69 3.67 -25.91
C LYS A 296 -1.85 3.65 -27.43
N LEU A 297 -1.01 4.39 -28.10
CA LEU A 297 -0.81 4.36 -29.56
C LEU A 297 0.46 3.56 -29.88
N SER A 298 0.76 3.36 -31.18
CA SER A 298 2.00 2.75 -31.63
C SER A 298 3.25 3.50 -31.14
N GLN A 299 3.15 4.83 -31.08
CA GLN A 299 4.22 5.71 -30.62
C GLN A 299 3.70 6.67 -29.55
N GLY A 300 3.64 6.22 -28.28
CA GLY A 300 3.27 7.06 -27.16
C GLY A 300 1.80 6.97 -26.70
N PHE A 301 1.35 7.98 -26.00
CA PHE A 301 0.03 8.05 -25.41
C PHE A 301 -0.81 9.22 -25.95
N GLN A 302 -2.10 8.98 -26.11
CA GLN A 302 -3.11 10.01 -26.37
C GLN A 302 -3.98 10.20 -25.13
N MET A 303 -4.12 11.41 -24.61
CA MET A 303 -5.04 11.71 -23.52
C MET A 303 -6.49 11.70 -24.03
N LEU A 304 -7.36 10.95 -23.35
CA LEU A 304 -8.79 10.82 -23.66
C LEU A 304 -9.66 11.64 -22.72
N ALA A 305 -9.31 11.67 -21.42
CA ALA A 305 -10.07 12.39 -20.40
C ALA A 305 -9.13 12.86 -19.29
N LYS A 306 -9.55 13.91 -18.56
CA LYS A 306 -8.79 14.51 -17.49
C LYS A 306 -9.73 15.01 -16.39
N SER A 307 -9.30 14.89 -15.13
CA SER A 307 -9.91 15.47 -13.94
C SER A 307 -8.89 16.30 -13.19
N GLY A 308 -9.24 17.53 -12.84
CA GLY A 308 -8.39 18.46 -12.10
C GLY A 308 -7.12 18.89 -12.85
N ALA A 309 -6.08 19.27 -12.08
CA ALA A 309 -4.77 19.66 -12.60
C ALA A 309 -3.96 18.45 -13.10
N ASP A 310 -2.83 18.70 -13.76
CA ASP A 310 -1.94 17.64 -14.19
C ASP A 310 -1.36 16.89 -12.97
N HIS A 311 -1.31 15.57 -13.07
CA HIS A 311 -0.60 14.73 -12.10
C HIS A 311 0.92 14.72 -12.39
N ASP A 312 1.71 14.32 -11.40
CA ASP A 312 3.18 14.44 -11.46
C ASP A 312 3.82 13.70 -12.64
N ALA A 313 3.28 12.55 -13.03
CA ALA A 313 3.80 11.76 -14.14
C ALA A 313 3.32 12.19 -15.53
N HIS A 314 2.48 13.25 -15.64
CA HIS A 314 1.91 13.70 -16.93
C HIS A 314 2.99 13.93 -18.00
N ARG A 315 4.06 14.64 -17.65
CA ARG A 315 5.16 14.94 -18.60
C ARG A 315 5.87 13.67 -19.07
N SER A 316 6.13 12.73 -18.16
CA SER A 316 6.77 11.44 -18.50
C SER A 316 5.89 10.59 -19.41
N ILE A 317 4.56 10.61 -19.20
CA ILE A 317 3.59 9.90 -20.05
C ILE A 317 3.55 10.51 -21.46
N MET A 318 3.40 11.84 -21.57
CA MET A 318 3.33 12.51 -22.86
C MET A 318 4.66 12.48 -23.62
N GLY A 319 5.80 12.36 -22.94
CA GLY A 319 7.11 12.19 -23.54
C GLY A 319 7.52 10.73 -23.79
N CYS A 320 6.66 9.76 -23.40
CA CYS A 320 6.94 8.34 -23.62
C CYS A 320 6.73 8.00 -25.11
N THR A 321 7.81 7.67 -25.80
CA THR A 321 7.77 7.10 -27.13
C THR A 321 8.15 5.62 -27.06
N ALA A 322 7.66 4.80 -27.99
CA ALA A 322 8.11 3.42 -28.13
C ALA A 322 9.65 3.45 -28.27
N ILE A 323 10.33 2.75 -27.38
CA ILE A 323 11.76 2.51 -27.55
C ILE A 323 11.87 1.60 -28.77
N GLU A 324 12.33 2.14 -29.90
CA GLU A 324 12.80 1.31 -31.01
C GLU A 324 13.94 0.45 -30.42
N ARG A 325 13.66 -0.82 -30.20
CA ARG A 325 14.73 -1.80 -30.00
C ARG A 325 15.37 -1.95 -31.37
N ASP A 326 16.39 -1.14 -31.64
CA ASP A 326 17.32 -1.40 -32.71
C ASP A 326 17.79 -2.84 -32.58
N GLY A 327 17.62 -3.59 -33.68
CA GLY A 327 17.68 -5.02 -33.73
C GLY A 327 18.91 -5.65 -33.06
N LEU A 328 18.65 -6.68 -32.32
CA LEU A 328 19.56 -7.78 -32.02
C LEU A 328 19.06 -9.01 -32.79
#